data_2618f7aec3b0489d8509d82692c8f862
#
_entry.id   2618f7aec3b0489d8509d82692c8f862
#
_cell.length_a   1.000
_cell.length_b   1.000
_cell.length_c   1.000
_cell.angle_alpha   90.00
_cell.angle_beta   90.00
_cell.angle_gamma   90.00
#
_symmetry.space_group_name_H-M   'P 1'
#
loop_
_entity.id
_entity.type
_entity.pdbx_description
1 polymer ?
#
loop_
_entity_poly.entity_id
_entity_poly.type
_entity_poly.pdbx_seq_one_letter_code
_entity_poly.pdbx_strand_id
1 'polypeptide(L)' 'MSDMLLQALKKKLECDVAVAKANILVYKEQSVGIGEHPEVVQAIEMEVAKMAEAQDKLDTVNQLLNEKEFIQD' A
#
# COMPACT_ATOMS: atom_id res chain seq x y z
N MET A 1 12.60 17.25 -14.56
CA MET A 1 13.78 16.41 -14.46
C MET A 1 13.84 15.64 -13.14
N SER A 2 13.59 16.33 -12.08
CA SER A 2 13.74 15.78 -10.74
C SER A 2 12.58 14.89 -10.30
N ASP A 3 11.53 14.78 -11.11
CA ASP A 3 10.37 13.97 -10.75
C ASP A 3 10.61 12.48 -10.93
N MET A 4 11.69 12.11 -11.62
CA MET A 4 11.91 10.71 -11.93
C MET A 4 11.95 9.84 -10.68
N LEU A 5 12.62 10.30 -9.63
CA LEU A 5 12.73 9.52 -8.41
C LEU A 5 11.39 9.44 -7.68
N LEU A 6 10.64 10.52 -7.64
CA LEU A 6 9.30 10.51 -7.04
C LEU A 6 8.35 9.62 -7.84
N GLN A 7 8.46 9.62 -9.17
CA GLN A 7 7.64 8.75 -10.01
C GLN A 7 7.99 7.29 -9.77
N ALA A 8 9.27 6.98 -9.61
CA ALA A 8 9.68 5.62 -9.31
C ALA A 8 9.15 5.17 -7.94
N LEU A 9 9.22 6.05 -6.95
CA LEU A 9 8.67 5.73 -5.62
C LEU A 9 7.16 5.53 -5.69
N LYS A 10 6.48 6.34 -6.47
CA LYS A 10 5.04 6.19 -6.66
C LYS A 10 4.70 4.78 -7.17
N LYS A 11 5.43 4.33 -8.17
CA LYS A 11 5.19 2.99 -8.74
C LYS A 11 5.48 1.90 -7.71
N LYS A 12 6.54 2.07 -6.94
CA LYS A 12 6.85 1.12 -5.89
C LYS A 12 5.72 1.03 -4.87
N LEU A 13 5.21 2.18 -4.45
CA LEU A 13 4.15 2.22 -3.46
C LEU A 13 2.83 1.65 -3.99
N GLU A 14 2.52 1.90 -5.25
CA GLU A 14 1.37 1.28 -5.89
C GLU A 14 1.50 -0.24 -5.87
N CYS A 15 2.71 -0.74 -6.12
CA CYS A 15 2.98 -2.16 -6.05
C CYS A 15 2.80 -2.68 -4.62
N ASP A 16 3.31 -1.95 -3.62
CA ASP A 16 3.19 -2.36 -2.23
C ASP A 16 1.72 -2.48 -1.82
N VAL A 17 0.88 -1.55 -2.25
CA VAL A 17 -0.56 -1.61 -1.99
C VAL A 17 -1.15 -2.86 -2.63
N ALA A 18 -0.80 -3.13 -3.88
CA ALA A 18 -1.33 -4.27 -4.61
C ALA A 18 -0.93 -5.60 -3.97
N VAL A 19 0.32 -5.70 -3.52
CA VAL A 19 0.82 -6.92 -2.88
C VAL A 19 0.07 -7.16 -1.57
N ALA A 20 -0.06 -6.13 -0.74
CA ALA A 20 -0.77 -6.27 0.53
C ALA A 20 -2.22 -6.68 0.29
N LYS A 21 -2.87 -6.06 -0.69
CA LYS A 21 -4.24 -6.39 -1.02
C LYS A 21 -4.38 -7.84 -1.47
N ALA A 22 -3.46 -8.30 -2.30
CA ALA A 22 -3.48 -9.69 -2.78
C ALA A 22 -3.33 -10.66 -1.60
N ASN A 23 -2.42 -10.35 -0.67
CA ASN A 23 -2.23 -11.18 0.50
C ASN A 23 -3.48 -11.23 1.37
N ILE A 24 -4.15 -10.09 1.54
CA ILE A 24 -5.40 -10.05 2.31
C ILE A 24 -6.44 -10.97 1.68
N LEU A 25 -6.56 -10.93 0.35
CA LEU A 25 -7.54 -11.77 -0.34
C LEU A 25 -7.24 -13.24 -0.16
N VAL A 26 -5.96 -13.62 -0.22
CA VAL A 26 -5.57 -15.02 0.00
C VAL A 26 -5.94 -15.48 1.41
N TYR A 27 -5.60 -14.68 2.43
CA TYR A 27 -5.93 -15.02 3.80
C TYR A 27 -7.44 -15.10 4.00
N LYS A 28 -8.17 -14.19 3.38
CA LYS A 28 -9.62 -14.15 3.50
C LYS A 28 -10.24 -15.45 2.99
N GLU A 29 -9.73 -15.99 1.88
CA GLU A 29 -10.24 -17.24 1.33
C GLU A 29 -9.83 -18.43 2.17
N GLN A 30 -8.60 -18.42 2.70
CA GLN A 30 -8.10 -19.52 3.48
C GLN A 30 -8.76 -19.64 4.85
N SER A 31 -9.34 -18.57 5.34
CA SER A 31 -9.95 -18.58 6.66
C SER A 31 -11.27 -19.35 6.70
N VAL A 32 -11.84 -19.66 5.55
CA VAL A 32 -13.13 -20.34 5.49
C VAL A 32 -12.96 -21.79 5.92
N GLY A 33 -13.63 -22.18 6.98
CA GLY A 33 -13.63 -23.56 7.46
C GLY A 33 -12.42 -23.95 8.31
N ILE A 34 -11.55 -23.02 8.62
CA ILE A 34 -10.38 -23.28 9.45
C ILE A 34 -10.66 -22.83 10.88
N GLY A 35 -10.21 -23.64 11.84
CA GLY A 35 -10.44 -23.33 13.24
C GLY A 35 -9.49 -22.30 13.84
N GLU A 36 -8.48 -21.85 13.13
CA GLU A 36 -7.43 -20.99 13.67
C GLU A 36 -7.64 -19.54 13.29
N HIS A 37 -8.81 -19.03 13.63
CA HIS A 37 -9.19 -17.69 13.26
C HIS A 37 -8.31 -16.59 13.85
N PRO A 38 -7.83 -16.68 15.11
CA PRO A 38 -7.02 -15.59 15.67
C PRO A 38 -5.74 -15.34 14.88
N GLU A 39 -5.07 -16.42 14.44
CA GLU A 39 -3.84 -16.26 13.69
C GLU A 39 -4.08 -15.65 12.31
N VAL A 40 -5.18 -16.04 11.67
CA VAL A 40 -5.53 -15.47 10.37
C VAL A 40 -5.90 -14.01 10.51
N VAL A 41 -6.65 -13.65 11.55
CA VAL A 41 -7.00 -12.26 11.80
C VAL A 41 -5.75 -11.41 12.00
N GLN A 42 -4.79 -11.91 12.78
CA GLN A 42 -3.54 -11.18 12.98
C GLN A 42 -2.76 -11.01 11.69
N ALA A 43 -2.73 -12.06 10.86
CA ALA A 43 -2.04 -11.98 9.57
C ALA A 43 -2.68 -10.92 8.68
N ILE A 44 -4.00 -10.89 8.65
CA ILE A 44 -4.73 -9.89 7.86
C ILE A 44 -4.44 -8.50 8.41
N GLU A 45 -4.43 -8.35 9.74
CA GLU A 45 -4.15 -7.06 10.35
C GLU A 45 -2.78 -6.53 9.94
N MET A 46 -1.78 -7.41 9.89
CA MET A 46 -0.44 -7.00 9.46
C MET A 46 -0.44 -6.52 8.02
N GLU A 47 -1.17 -7.20 7.15
CA GLU A 47 -1.25 -6.78 5.76
C GLU A 47 -2.04 -5.48 5.61
N VAL A 48 -3.09 -5.31 6.40
CA VAL A 48 -3.86 -4.07 6.41
C VAL A 48 -2.96 -2.90 6.83
N ALA A 49 -2.11 -3.11 7.84
CA ALA A 49 -1.17 -2.08 8.27
C ALA A 49 -0.20 -1.70 7.16
N LYS A 50 0.33 -2.70 6.45
CA LYS A 50 1.24 -2.44 5.33
C LYS A 50 0.52 -1.67 4.22
N MET A 51 -0.70 -2.05 3.92
CA MET A 51 -1.48 -1.39 2.88
C MET A 51 -1.76 0.05 3.25
N ALA A 52 -2.17 0.29 4.49
CA ALA A 52 -2.49 1.63 4.96
C ALA A 52 -1.25 2.53 4.93
N GLU A 53 -0.10 1.98 5.36
CA GLU A 53 1.14 2.74 5.33
C GLU A 53 1.54 3.09 3.90
N ALA A 54 1.47 2.12 3.00
CA ALA A 54 1.82 2.36 1.60
C ALA A 54 0.87 3.36 0.97
N GLN A 55 -0.42 3.25 1.28
CA GLN A 55 -1.42 4.19 0.76
C GLN A 55 -1.16 5.60 1.24
N ASP A 56 -0.82 5.75 2.51
CA ASP A 56 -0.53 7.06 3.09
C ASP A 56 0.70 7.67 2.43
N LYS A 57 1.74 6.87 2.24
CA LYS A 57 2.95 7.34 1.56
C LYS A 57 2.65 7.72 0.12
N LEU A 58 1.80 6.95 -0.55
CA LEU A 58 1.42 7.22 -1.93
C LEU A 58 0.68 8.56 -2.02
N ASP A 59 -0.23 8.81 -1.10
CA ASP A 59 -0.94 10.08 -1.07
C ASP A 59 0.03 11.24 -0.89
N THR A 60 1.03 11.06 -0.02
CA THR A 60 2.04 12.08 0.23
C THR A 60 2.89 12.33 -1.01
N VAL A 61 3.30 11.27 -1.70
CA VAL A 61 4.07 11.41 -2.93
C VAL A 61 3.27 12.18 -3.98
N ASN A 62 1.98 11.86 -4.10
CA ASN A 62 1.14 12.57 -5.06
C ASN A 62 1.02 14.04 -4.72
N GLN A 63 0.93 14.37 -3.43
CA GLN A 63 0.94 15.77 -3.01
C GLN A 63 2.24 16.45 -3.39
N LEU A 64 3.36 15.78 -3.15
CA LEU A 64 4.66 16.36 -3.48
C LEU A 64 4.80 16.61 -4.98
N LEU A 65 4.30 15.71 -5.80
CA LEU A 65 4.34 15.89 -7.24
C LEU A 65 3.50 17.09 -7.66
N ASN A 66 2.34 17.27 -7.04
CA ASN A 66 1.47 18.40 -7.34
C ASN A 66 2.05 19.72 -6.86
N GLU A 67 2.63 19.74 -5.66
CA GLU A 67 3.26 20.93 -5.12
C GLU A 67 4.41 21.38 -6.00
N LYS A 68 5.15 20.42 -6.52
CA LYS A 68 6.28 20.74 -7.36
C LYS A 68 5.84 21.47 -8.62
N GLU A 69 4.71 21.06 -9.20
CA GLU A 69 4.15 21.77 -10.33
C GLU A 69 3.76 23.19 -9.96
N PHE A 70 3.23 23.35 -8.76
CA PHE A 70 2.83 24.65 -8.24
C PHE A 70 4.02 25.56 -8.03
N ILE A 71 5.05 25.02 -7.41
CA ILE A 71 6.20 25.81 -7.00
C ILE A 71 7.00 26.32 -8.19
N GLN A 72 6.94 25.64 -9.29
CA GLN A 72 7.69 26.03 -10.48
C GLN A 72 7.16 27.28 -11.15
N ASP A 73 6.03 27.74 -10.76
CA ASP A 73 5.52 29.00 -11.26
C ASP A 73 6.33 30.18 -10.71
#